data_f023da09be77a9dc30e7fc78e48ec991
#
_entry.id   f023da09be77a9dc30e7fc78e48ec991
#
_cell.length_a   1.000
_cell.length_b   1.000
_cell.length_c   1.000
_cell.angle_alpha   90.00
_cell.angle_beta   90.00
_cell.angle_gamma   90.00
#
_symmetry.space_group_name_H-M   'P 1'
#
loop_
_entity.id
_entity.type
_entity.pdbx_description
1 polymer ?
#
loop_
_entity_poly.entity_id
_entity_poly.type
_entity_poly.pdbx_seq_one_letter_code
_entity_poly.pdbx_strand_id
1 'polypeptide(L)'
;MTYLILGANGLIGQQFVKLCRGKNIDYVGTRFSREKGDLKKVDFLDPDHMREALENLCPTPTAVINCVNLAGGVNFCEENPGPARKLHVESVKQIVDWCNNKNAEFVYFSSDYVFDGENPPYKEDDPTGPLNLYGQLKLESEIYIREHMQHYLIARTTNVFGWDPDTPTPNFLMYLYQTLKEGKNFNTPAYLYGNPTHVEDLVKAALELLDKKHYGLYHIVGSGYIDRYDWALKFCRLAGLDQSKIIENKEPPKNIVPRPFLSNLNIDKVKKLIQTKLHDVDEGLQMLMAEMQKSVR
;
A
#
# COMPACT_ATOMS: atom_id res chain seq x y z
N MET A 1 -8.57 -14.87 18.38
CA MET A 1 -8.49 -13.63 17.59
C MET A 1 -8.04 -14.00 16.20
N THR A 2 -8.88 -13.83 15.20
CA THR A 2 -8.57 -14.28 13.83
C THR A 2 -8.63 -13.09 12.86
N TYR A 3 -7.55 -12.84 12.14
CA TYR A 3 -7.51 -11.82 11.09
C TYR A 3 -7.82 -12.41 9.73
N LEU A 4 -8.65 -11.73 8.96
CA LEU A 4 -8.85 -12.02 7.53
C LEU A 4 -8.04 -11.03 6.71
N ILE A 5 -7.00 -11.53 6.03
CA ILE A 5 -6.06 -10.71 5.23
C ILE A 5 -6.41 -10.87 3.76
N LEU A 6 -7.08 -9.88 3.20
CA LEU A 6 -7.45 -9.83 1.80
C LEU A 6 -6.25 -9.37 0.96
N GLY A 7 -5.89 -10.11 -0.09
CA GLY A 7 -4.70 -9.84 -0.88
C GLY A 7 -3.38 -10.18 -0.15
N ALA A 8 -3.38 -11.27 0.62
CA ALA A 8 -2.26 -11.73 1.42
C ALA A 8 -1.01 -12.10 0.61
N ASN A 9 -1.09 -12.24 -0.70
CA ASN A 9 0.05 -12.50 -1.59
C ASN A 9 0.73 -11.21 -2.12
N GLY A 10 0.17 -10.02 -1.87
CA GLY A 10 0.81 -8.73 -2.19
C GLY A 10 1.81 -8.31 -1.11
N LEU A 11 2.64 -7.30 -1.40
CA LEU A 11 3.72 -6.83 -0.52
C LEU A 11 3.24 -6.53 0.91
N ILE A 12 2.17 -5.72 1.06
CA ILE A 12 1.60 -5.38 2.37
C ILE A 12 0.99 -6.61 3.03
N GLY A 13 0.21 -7.40 2.29
CA GLY A 13 -0.47 -8.58 2.83
C GLY A 13 0.51 -9.64 3.33
N GLN A 14 1.60 -9.90 2.63
CA GLN A 14 2.64 -10.83 3.06
C GLN A 14 3.34 -10.36 4.34
N GLN A 15 3.56 -9.05 4.48
CA GLN A 15 4.14 -8.52 5.71
C GLN A 15 3.19 -8.68 6.90
N PHE A 16 1.86 -8.57 6.72
CA PHE A 16 0.88 -8.91 7.75
C PHE A 16 0.94 -10.40 8.10
N VAL A 17 1.00 -11.29 7.11
CA VAL A 17 1.14 -12.74 7.33
C VAL A 17 2.39 -13.05 8.15
N LYS A 18 3.53 -12.46 7.80
CA LYS A 18 4.79 -12.62 8.53
C LYS A 18 4.67 -12.14 9.98
N LEU A 19 4.01 -11.01 10.19
CA LEU A 19 3.82 -10.42 11.51
C LEU A 19 2.85 -11.25 12.37
N CYS A 20 1.76 -11.75 11.80
CA CYS A 20 0.82 -12.64 12.47
C CYS A 20 1.52 -13.93 12.93
N ARG A 21 2.32 -14.55 12.06
CA ARG A 21 3.13 -15.73 12.42
C ARG A 21 4.09 -15.44 13.57
N GLY A 22 4.81 -14.33 13.52
CA GLY A 22 5.75 -13.94 14.56
C GLY A 22 5.12 -13.63 15.93
N LYS A 23 3.86 -13.22 15.94
CA LYS A 23 3.07 -12.89 17.15
C LYS A 23 2.08 -13.99 17.57
N ASN A 24 2.05 -15.15 16.87
CA ASN A 24 1.07 -16.23 17.08
C ASN A 24 -0.39 -15.72 16.99
N ILE A 25 -0.69 -14.85 16.04
CA ILE A 25 -2.04 -14.39 15.74
C ILE A 25 -2.61 -15.30 14.65
N ASP A 26 -3.80 -15.87 14.87
CA ASP A 26 -4.49 -16.65 13.86
C ASP A 26 -4.90 -15.77 12.69
N TYR A 27 -4.73 -16.26 11.49
CA TYR A 27 -5.15 -15.56 10.27
C TYR A 27 -5.64 -16.49 9.18
N VAL A 28 -6.51 -15.95 8.33
CA VAL A 28 -6.88 -16.51 7.05
C VAL A 28 -6.43 -15.54 5.97
N GLY A 29 -5.64 -16.01 5.01
CA GLY A 29 -5.13 -15.18 3.92
C GLY A 29 -5.81 -15.50 2.59
N THR A 30 -6.11 -14.46 1.78
CA THR A 30 -6.65 -14.62 0.43
C THR A 30 -5.68 -14.16 -0.64
N ARG A 31 -5.89 -14.65 -1.86
CA ARG A 31 -5.20 -14.25 -3.09
C ARG A 31 -6.20 -14.08 -4.23
N PHE A 32 -5.84 -13.30 -5.23
CA PHE A 32 -6.66 -13.20 -6.44
C PHE A 32 -6.19 -14.21 -7.51
N SER A 33 -4.98 -14.12 -7.99
CA SER A 33 -4.52 -14.87 -9.16
C SER A 33 -3.46 -15.93 -8.86
N ARG A 34 -2.32 -15.52 -8.33
CA ARG A 34 -1.13 -16.38 -8.19
C ARG A 34 -1.27 -17.34 -7.01
N GLU A 35 -1.00 -18.64 -7.23
CA GLU A 35 -0.97 -19.60 -6.13
C GLU A 35 0.22 -19.33 -5.22
N LYS A 36 -0.02 -19.32 -3.91
CA LYS A 36 1.01 -19.16 -2.88
C LYS A 36 0.56 -19.85 -1.58
N GLY A 37 1.17 -20.97 -1.28
CA GLY A 37 0.90 -21.72 -0.05
C GLY A 37 -0.60 -21.98 0.19
N ASP A 38 -1.04 -21.78 1.43
CA ASP A 38 -2.41 -22.06 1.87
C ASP A 38 -3.41 -20.91 1.59
N LEU A 39 -2.99 -19.87 0.83
CA LEU A 39 -3.85 -18.74 0.51
C LEU A 39 -5.04 -19.15 -0.35
N LYS A 40 -6.22 -18.72 0.06
CA LYS A 40 -7.50 -19.06 -0.61
C LYS A 40 -7.78 -18.07 -1.74
N LYS A 41 -8.23 -18.59 -2.89
CA LYS A 41 -8.62 -17.74 -4.02
C LYS A 41 -9.92 -17.03 -3.73
N VAL A 42 -9.95 -15.71 -3.93
CA VAL A 42 -11.16 -14.87 -3.88
C VAL A 42 -11.14 -13.93 -5.07
N ASP A 43 -12.23 -13.89 -5.83
CA ASP A 43 -12.41 -12.94 -6.92
C ASP A 43 -13.14 -11.69 -6.40
N PHE A 44 -12.41 -10.59 -6.27
CA PHE A 44 -12.96 -9.32 -5.80
C PHE A 44 -13.70 -8.53 -6.90
N LEU A 45 -13.68 -9.01 -8.14
CA LEU A 45 -14.44 -8.44 -9.26
C LEU A 45 -15.81 -9.10 -9.44
N ASP A 46 -16.04 -10.22 -8.73
CA ASP A 46 -17.32 -10.93 -8.66
C ASP A 46 -17.90 -10.80 -7.24
N PRO A 47 -18.92 -9.94 -7.05
CA PRO A 47 -19.49 -9.66 -5.73
C PRO A 47 -20.10 -10.86 -5.03
N ASP A 48 -20.78 -11.74 -5.79
CA ASP A 48 -21.45 -12.93 -5.23
C ASP A 48 -20.43 -13.98 -4.79
N HIS A 49 -19.42 -14.23 -5.65
CA HIS A 49 -18.30 -15.11 -5.30
C HIS A 49 -17.53 -14.57 -4.08
N MET A 50 -17.27 -13.27 -4.03
CA MET A 50 -16.56 -12.65 -2.91
C MET A 50 -17.32 -12.86 -1.59
N ARG A 51 -18.62 -12.58 -1.56
CA ARG A 51 -19.45 -12.72 -0.34
C ARG A 51 -19.46 -14.16 0.17
N GLU A 52 -19.72 -15.11 -0.72
CA GLU A 52 -19.71 -16.53 -0.37
C GLU A 52 -18.34 -16.98 0.14
N ALA A 53 -17.27 -16.57 -0.53
CA ALA A 53 -15.91 -16.89 -0.13
C ALA A 53 -15.55 -16.33 1.25
N LEU A 54 -15.88 -15.07 1.54
CA LEU A 54 -15.61 -14.45 2.85
C LEU A 54 -16.35 -15.19 3.97
N GLU A 55 -17.63 -15.55 3.75
CA GLU A 55 -18.44 -16.26 4.73
C GLU A 55 -17.89 -17.66 5.03
N ASN A 56 -17.48 -18.38 3.99
CA ASN A 56 -16.95 -19.74 4.14
C ASN A 56 -15.54 -19.79 4.72
N LEU A 57 -14.70 -18.78 4.41
CA LEU A 57 -13.30 -18.77 4.82
C LEU A 57 -13.09 -18.31 6.26
N CYS A 58 -13.84 -17.31 6.69
CA CYS A 58 -13.65 -16.71 8.01
C CYS A 58 -14.99 -16.15 8.53
N PRO A 59 -15.93 -17.00 9.00
CA PRO A 59 -17.27 -16.57 9.38
C PRO A 59 -17.31 -15.60 10.60
N THR A 60 -16.23 -15.58 11.39
CA THR A 60 -16.13 -14.75 12.61
C THR A 60 -14.76 -14.06 12.70
N PRO A 61 -14.41 -13.15 11.77
CA PRO A 61 -13.15 -12.41 11.84
C PRO A 61 -13.20 -11.41 12.99
N THR A 62 -12.07 -11.23 13.70
CA THR A 62 -11.89 -10.12 14.62
C THR A 62 -11.60 -8.84 13.87
N ALA A 63 -10.75 -8.94 12.85
CA ALA A 63 -10.41 -7.82 11.96
C ALA A 63 -10.25 -8.29 10.51
N VAL A 64 -10.65 -7.44 9.57
CA VAL A 64 -10.47 -7.62 8.14
C VAL A 64 -9.46 -6.60 7.64
N ILE A 65 -8.38 -7.08 7.05
CA ILE A 65 -7.26 -6.25 6.58
C ILE A 65 -7.27 -6.27 5.05
N ASN A 66 -7.71 -5.18 4.43
CA ASN A 66 -7.84 -5.09 2.98
C ASN A 66 -6.56 -4.55 2.33
N CYS A 67 -5.71 -5.45 1.85
CA CYS A 67 -4.50 -5.15 1.09
C CYS A 67 -4.70 -5.32 -0.42
N VAL A 68 -5.95 -5.47 -0.89
CA VAL A 68 -6.24 -5.68 -2.31
C VAL A 68 -5.99 -4.41 -3.11
N ASN A 69 -5.24 -4.53 -4.19
CA ASN A 69 -4.98 -3.45 -5.13
C ASN A 69 -4.86 -4.00 -6.56
N LEU A 70 -5.16 -3.18 -7.56
CA LEU A 70 -4.96 -3.57 -8.97
C LEU A 70 -3.48 -3.50 -9.37
N ALA A 71 -3.02 -4.52 -10.06
CA ALA A 71 -1.76 -4.45 -10.79
C ALA A 71 -1.86 -3.39 -11.90
N GLY A 72 -0.76 -2.64 -12.14
CA GLY A 72 -0.75 -1.57 -13.15
C GLY A 72 -1.07 -0.17 -12.62
N GLY A 73 -1.53 -0.06 -11.37
CA GLY A 73 -1.68 1.21 -10.65
C GLY A 73 -2.59 2.22 -11.35
N VAL A 74 -2.18 3.50 -11.33
CA VAL A 74 -2.97 4.64 -11.82
C VAL A 74 -3.34 4.53 -13.29
N ASN A 75 -2.39 4.18 -14.15
CA ASN A 75 -2.63 4.09 -15.60
C ASN A 75 -3.66 2.99 -15.92
N PHE A 76 -3.56 1.84 -15.24
CA PHE A 76 -4.52 0.75 -15.42
C PHE A 76 -5.94 1.17 -15.04
N CYS A 77 -6.10 1.96 -13.99
CA CYS A 77 -7.42 2.46 -13.58
C CYS A 77 -8.06 3.36 -14.66
N GLU A 78 -7.27 4.24 -15.26
CA GLU A 78 -7.76 5.10 -16.36
C GLU A 78 -8.14 4.30 -17.61
N GLU A 79 -7.34 3.30 -17.94
CA GLU A 79 -7.59 2.43 -19.10
C GLU A 79 -8.75 1.44 -18.87
N ASN A 80 -9.01 1.09 -17.61
CA ASN A 80 -9.99 0.06 -17.22
C ASN A 80 -10.92 0.56 -16.10
N PRO A 81 -11.73 1.60 -16.32
CA PRO A 81 -12.52 2.23 -15.26
C PRO A 81 -13.56 1.31 -14.62
N GLY A 82 -14.16 0.39 -15.39
CA GLY A 82 -15.15 -0.57 -14.88
C GLY A 82 -14.53 -1.54 -13.84
N PRO A 83 -13.52 -2.34 -14.19
CA PRO A 83 -12.80 -3.18 -13.24
C PRO A 83 -12.20 -2.40 -12.07
N ALA A 84 -11.65 -1.19 -12.30
CA ALA A 84 -11.11 -0.35 -11.25
C ALA A 84 -12.18 0.03 -10.22
N ARG A 85 -13.37 0.46 -10.66
CA ARG A 85 -14.49 0.79 -9.78
C ARG A 85 -15.00 -0.42 -9.02
N LYS A 86 -15.16 -1.56 -9.69
CA LYS A 86 -15.56 -2.81 -9.02
C LYS A 86 -14.64 -3.16 -7.86
N LEU A 87 -13.31 -3.12 -8.10
CA LEU A 87 -12.34 -3.49 -7.07
C LEU A 87 -12.21 -2.44 -5.97
N HIS A 88 -12.06 -1.16 -6.34
CA HIS A 88 -11.72 -0.13 -5.35
C HIS A 88 -12.92 0.42 -4.61
N VAL A 89 -14.15 0.28 -5.14
CA VAL A 89 -15.35 0.86 -4.51
C VAL A 89 -16.39 -0.20 -4.20
N GLU A 90 -16.86 -0.95 -5.20
CA GLU A 90 -17.99 -1.86 -5.01
C GLU A 90 -17.63 -3.01 -4.06
N SER A 91 -16.45 -3.64 -4.25
CA SER A 91 -15.97 -4.66 -3.33
C SER A 91 -15.74 -4.11 -1.92
N VAL A 92 -15.21 -2.89 -1.80
CA VAL A 92 -14.97 -2.26 -0.48
C VAL A 92 -16.29 -2.02 0.25
N LYS A 93 -17.32 -1.51 -0.43
CA LYS A 93 -18.67 -1.32 0.15
C LYS A 93 -19.21 -2.64 0.71
N GLN A 94 -19.14 -3.71 -0.07
CA GLN A 94 -19.63 -5.03 0.36
C GLN A 94 -18.82 -5.60 1.54
N ILE A 95 -17.49 -5.41 1.54
CA ILE A 95 -16.64 -5.84 2.66
C ILE A 95 -17.02 -5.07 3.93
N VAL A 96 -17.23 -3.75 3.83
CA VAL A 96 -17.67 -2.89 4.94
C VAL A 96 -19.01 -3.37 5.52
N ASP A 97 -20.00 -3.61 4.66
CA ASP A 97 -21.32 -4.08 5.08
C ASP A 97 -21.21 -5.46 5.75
N TRP A 98 -20.37 -6.34 5.21
CA TRP A 98 -20.11 -7.65 5.80
C TRP A 98 -19.38 -7.53 7.16
N CYS A 99 -18.37 -6.66 7.29
CA CYS A 99 -17.67 -6.40 8.55
C CYS A 99 -18.64 -5.90 9.63
N ASN A 100 -19.55 -4.99 9.30
CA ASN A 100 -20.57 -4.50 10.23
C ASN A 100 -21.47 -5.64 10.72
N ASN A 101 -21.91 -6.53 9.83
CA ASN A 101 -22.73 -7.69 10.21
C ASN A 101 -21.98 -8.69 11.11
N LYS A 102 -20.66 -8.73 11.03
CA LYS A 102 -19.78 -9.58 11.85
C LYS A 102 -19.23 -8.88 13.10
N ASN A 103 -19.51 -7.60 13.28
CA ASN A 103 -18.88 -6.75 14.29
C ASN A 103 -17.34 -6.83 14.24
N ALA A 104 -16.78 -6.90 13.01
CA ALA A 104 -15.36 -6.98 12.75
C ALA A 104 -14.75 -5.59 12.53
N GLU A 105 -13.52 -5.41 12.98
CA GLU A 105 -12.73 -4.21 12.67
C GLU A 105 -12.27 -4.22 11.19
N PHE A 106 -12.10 -3.06 10.58
CA PHE A 106 -11.70 -2.97 9.18
C PHE A 106 -10.46 -2.09 9.00
N VAL A 107 -9.43 -2.60 8.33
CA VAL A 107 -8.22 -1.87 7.96
C VAL A 107 -8.19 -1.69 6.45
N TYR A 108 -8.07 -0.45 6.01
CA TYR A 108 -8.04 -0.06 4.60
C TYR A 108 -6.81 0.76 4.25
N PHE A 109 -6.08 0.36 3.22
CA PHE A 109 -4.93 1.10 2.69
C PHE A 109 -5.37 2.02 1.56
N SER A 110 -5.38 3.31 1.86
CA SER A 110 -5.60 4.39 0.91
C SER A 110 -4.28 4.94 0.37
N SER A 111 -4.31 6.09 -0.28
CA SER A 111 -3.17 6.67 -0.98
C SER A 111 -3.09 8.18 -0.80
N ASP A 112 -1.89 8.72 -0.97
CA ASP A 112 -1.59 10.13 -1.20
C ASP A 112 -2.27 10.72 -2.44
N TYR A 113 -2.70 9.88 -3.39
CA TYR A 113 -3.41 10.27 -4.60
C TYR A 113 -4.82 10.85 -4.35
N VAL A 114 -5.28 10.88 -3.12
CA VAL A 114 -6.49 11.64 -2.72
C VAL A 114 -6.25 13.15 -2.70
N PHE A 115 -5.00 13.60 -2.75
CA PHE A 115 -4.60 15.00 -2.79
C PHE A 115 -4.16 15.43 -4.20
N ASP A 116 -4.13 16.77 -4.43
CA ASP A 116 -3.72 17.39 -5.70
C ASP A 116 -2.20 17.57 -5.85
N GLY A 117 -1.45 17.61 -4.76
CA GLY A 117 0.00 17.85 -4.77
C GLY A 117 0.40 19.33 -4.83
N GLU A 118 -0.53 20.27 -4.60
CA GLU A 118 -0.24 21.72 -4.71
C GLU A 118 0.27 22.35 -3.40
N ASN A 119 -0.24 21.85 -2.24
CA ASN A 119 0.02 22.49 -0.95
C ASN A 119 0.53 21.53 0.14
N PRO A 120 1.59 20.72 -0.10
CA PRO A 120 2.16 19.86 0.93
C PRO A 120 2.91 20.68 2.01
N PRO A 121 3.14 20.13 3.23
CA PRO A 121 2.73 18.77 3.67
C PRO A 121 1.26 18.70 4.07
N TYR A 122 0.56 17.67 3.58
CA TYR A 122 -0.86 17.46 3.88
C TYR A 122 -1.08 16.82 5.25
N LYS A 123 -2.08 17.31 5.98
CA LYS A 123 -2.64 16.67 7.17
C LYS A 123 -3.86 15.84 6.80
N GLU A 124 -4.29 14.98 7.73
CA GLU A 124 -5.44 14.08 7.49
C GLU A 124 -6.74 14.81 7.17
N ASP A 125 -6.92 16.02 7.73
CA ASP A 125 -8.15 16.82 7.60
C ASP A 125 -8.05 17.90 6.51
N ASP A 126 -6.94 17.98 5.79
CA ASP A 126 -6.78 18.92 4.69
C ASP A 126 -7.71 18.56 3.51
N PRO A 127 -8.14 19.56 2.72
CA PRO A 127 -8.98 19.33 1.55
C PRO A 127 -8.36 18.33 0.59
N THR A 128 -9.15 17.39 0.12
CA THR A 128 -8.77 16.43 -0.92
C THR A 128 -9.06 16.95 -2.31
N GLY A 129 -8.26 16.57 -3.30
CA GLY A 129 -8.40 16.98 -4.70
C GLY A 129 -7.79 15.96 -5.67
N PRO A 130 -8.34 14.72 -5.77
CA PRO A 130 -7.75 13.67 -6.58
C PRO A 130 -7.73 14.03 -8.06
N LEU A 131 -6.56 13.93 -8.70
CA LEU A 131 -6.33 14.31 -10.10
C LEU A 131 -6.63 13.21 -11.11
N ASN A 132 -6.85 11.97 -10.66
CA ASN A 132 -7.03 10.80 -11.51
C ASN A 132 -8.07 9.84 -10.91
N LEU A 133 -8.52 8.89 -11.74
CA LEU A 133 -9.55 7.93 -11.34
C LEU A 133 -9.14 7.09 -10.13
N TYR A 134 -7.88 6.65 -10.05
CA TYR A 134 -7.40 5.89 -8.89
C TYR A 134 -7.58 6.65 -7.58
N GLY A 135 -7.16 7.91 -7.53
CA GLY A 135 -7.34 8.78 -6.36
C GLY A 135 -8.81 9.01 -6.02
N GLN A 136 -9.66 9.24 -7.05
CA GLN A 136 -11.11 9.41 -6.88
C GLN A 136 -11.76 8.17 -6.27
N LEU A 137 -11.41 6.97 -6.76
CA LEU A 137 -11.95 5.71 -6.25
C LEU A 137 -11.48 5.42 -4.82
N LYS A 138 -10.20 5.75 -4.50
CA LYS A 138 -9.70 5.64 -3.13
C LYS A 138 -10.45 6.56 -2.18
N LEU A 139 -10.67 7.82 -2.57
CA LEU A 139 -11.42 8.80 -1.78
C LEU A 139 -12.89 8.38 -1.58
N GLU A 140 -13.57 7.90 -2.63
CA GLU A 140 -14.94 7.39 -2.53
C GLU A 140 -15.04 6.26 -1.49
N SER A 141 -14.06 5.37 -1.47
CA SER A 141 -14.00 4.30 -0.49
C SER A 141 -13.75 4.81 0.93
N GLU A 142 -12.84 5.78 1.11
CA GLU A 142 -12.64 6.42 2.42
C GLU A 142 -13.92 7.05 2.97
N ILE A 143 -14.66 7.75 2.13
CA ILE A 143 -15.92 8.38 2.50
C ILE A 143 -16.92 7.30 2.94
N TYR A 144 -17.11 6.27 2.14
CA TYR A 144 -18.03 5.18 2.48
C TYR A 144 -17.68 4.50 3.81
N ILE A 145 -16.40 4.16 4.02
CA ILE A 145 -15.93 3.56 5.29
C ILE A 145 -16.24 4.46 6.47
N ARG A 146 -15.95 5.75 6.38
CA ARG A 146 -16.16 6.73 7.45
C ARG A 146 -17.64 6.93 7.79
N GLU A 147 -18.51 6.84 6.81
CA GLU A 147 -19.97 7.00 6.99
C GLU A 147 -20.65 5.74 7.54
N HIS A 148 -20.09 4.55 7.27
CA HIS A 148 -20.77 3.28 7.55
C HIS A 148 -20.09 2.41 8.61
N MET A 149 -18.88 2.75 9.09
CA MET A 149 -18.17 1.98 10.12
C MET A 149 -17.77 2.83 11.31
N GLN A 150 -17.80 2.21 12.51
CA GLN A 150 -17.27 2.81 13.75
C GLN A 150 -15.84 2.35 14.04
N HIS A 151 -15.54 1.08 13.78
CA HIS A 151 -14.25 0.45 14.10
C HIS A 151 -13.43 0.24 12.82
N TYR A 152 -12.87 1.34 12.31
CA TYR A 152 -12.05 1.30 11.10
C TYR A 152 -10.70 1.99 11.28
N LEU A 153 -9.73 1.54 10.52
CA LEU A 153 -8.44 2.19 10.32
C LEU A 153 -8.25 2.44 8.81
N ILE A 154 -8.22 3.69 8.41
CA ILE A 154 -7.79 4.09 7.06
C ILE A 154 -6.36 4.59 7.14
N ALA A 155 -5.45 3.92 6.44
CA ALA A 155 -4.05 4.29 6.33
C ALA A 155 -3.78 4.90 4.94
N ARG A 156 -3.65 6.22 4.83
CA ARG A 156 -3.09 6.85 3.63
C ARG A 156 -1.59 6.63 3.63
N THR A 157 -1.08 6.05 2.57
CA THR A 157 0.34 5.73 2.41
C THR A 157 0.83 6.02 1.00
N THR A 158 2.14 6.09 0.80
CA THR A 158 2.75 6.35 -0.51
C THR A 158 4.09 5.61 -0.65
N ASN A 159 4.47 5.30 -1.90
CA ASN A 159 5.76 4.72 -2.26
C ASN A 159 6.17 3.54 -1.37
N VAL A 160 5.23 2.63 -1.07
CA VAL A 160 5.48 1.46 -0.23
C VAL A 160 6.52 0.54 -0.88
N PHE A 161 7.55 0.20 -0.13
CA PHE A 161 8.64 -0.65 -0.59
C PHE A 161 9.08 -1.67 0.46
N GLY A 162 9.75 -2.71 0.02
CA GLY A 162 10.30 -3.81 0.78
C GLY A 162 10.81 -4.86 -0.21
N TRP A 163 11.48 -5.89 0.26
CA TRP A 163 12.02 -6.95 -0.57
C TRP A 163 11.22 -8.25 -0.41
N ASP A 164 10.47 -8.60 -1.44
CA ASP A 164 9.80 -9.89 -1.55
C ASP A 164 9.83 -10.36 -3.00
N PRO A 165 10.81 -11.19 -3.39
CA PRO A 165 10.96 -11.68 -4.77
C PRO A 165 9.75 -12.47 -5.27
N ASP A 166 8.93 -12.99 -4.37
CA ASP A 166 7.72 -13.76 -4.70
C ASP A 166 6.48 -12.88 -4.85
N THR A 167 6.58 -11.57 -4.65
CA THR A 167 5.44 -10.67 -4.85
C THR A 167 4.98 -10.68 -6.31
N PRO A 168 3.67 -10.72 -6.58
CA PRO A 168 3.17 -10.76 -7.96
C PRO A 168 3.45 -9.47 -8.75
N THR A 169 3.65 -8.35 -8.03
CA THR A 169 3.93 -7.05 -8.63
C THR A 169 5.10 -6.41 -7.91
N PRO A 170 6.25 -6.20 -8.59
CA PRO A 170 7.40 -5.56 -7.99
C PRO A 170 7.09 -4.10 -7.64
N ASN A 171 7.55 -3.63 -6.48
CA ASN A 171 7.57 -2.21 -6.17
C ASN A 171 8.65 -1.48 -6.99
N PHE A 172 8.69 -0.15 -6.88
CA PHE A 172 9.60 0.69 -7.66
C PHE A 172 11.09 0.24 -7.55
N LEU A 173 11.59 -0.02 -6.35
CA LEU A 173 13.00 -0.41 -6.16
C LEU A 173 13.30 -1.83 -6.66
N MET A 174 12.35 -2.75 -6.53
CA MET A 174 12.49 -4.10 -7.08
C MET A 174 12.51 -4.07 -8.61
N TYR A 175 11.62 -3.28 -9.23
CA TYR A 175 11.59 -3.12 -10.67
C TYR A 175 12.86 -2.45 -11.20
N LEU A 176 13.34 -1.41 -10.50
CA LEU A 176 14.63 -0.78 -10.76
C LEU A 176 15.77 -1.81 -10.71
N TYR A 177 15.84 -2.60 -9.63
CA TYR A 177 16.87 -3.63 -9.45
C TYR A 177 16.87 -4.64 -10.61
N GLN A 178 15.71 -5.18 -10.96
CA GLN A 178 15.54 -6.14 -12.05
C GLN A 178 16.02 -5.55 -13.40
N THR A 179 15.56 -4.32 -13.71
CA THR A 179 15.91 -3.64 -14.96
C THR A 179 17.43 -3.42 -15.11
N LEU A 180 18.08 -2.98 -14.03
CA LEU A 180 19.53 -2.74 -14.05
C LEU A 180 20.33 -4.06 -14.09
N LYS A 181 19.86 -5.11 -13.43
CA LYS A 181 20.48 -6.45 -13.52
C LYS A 181 20.43 -7.04 -14.95
N GLU A 182 19.40 -6.70 -15.70
CA GLU A 182 19.30 -7.03 -17.13
C GLU A 182 20.20 -6.15 -18.02
N GLY A 183 20.95 -5.23 -17.44
CA GLY A 183 21.83 -4.33 -18.19
C GLY A 183 21.12 -3.18 -18.91
N LYS A 184 19.83 -2.97 -18.65
CA LYS A 184 19.00 -1.93 -19.29
C LYS A 184 19.08 -0.60 -18.54
N ASN A 185 18.79 0.49 -19.26
CA ASN A 185 18.61 1.80 -18.66
C ASN A 185 17.25 1.89 -17.95
N PHE A 186 17.20 2.68 -16.89
CA PHE A 186 15.99 2.94 -16.12
C PHE A 186 15.67 4.43 -16.10
N ASN A 187 14.56 4.79 -16.74
CA ASN A 187 14.06 6.17 -16.72
C ASN A 187 13.28 6.42 -15.44
N THR A 188 13.65 7.47 -14.69
CA THR A 188 13.00 7.79 -13.42
C THR A 188 12.69 9.28 -13.29
N PRO A 189 11.48 9.65 -12.82
CA PRO A 189 11.07 11.04 -12.70
C PRO A 189 11.75 11.73 -11.51
N ALA A 190 12.38 12.87 -11.75
CA ALA A 190 12.88 13.78 -10.73
C ALA A 190 11.82 14.81 -10.28
N TYR A 191 10.64 14.79 -10.89
CA TYR A 191 9.50 15.67 -10.57
C TYR A 191 8.46 15.01 -9.65
N LEU A 192 8.60 13.73 -9.33
CA LEU A 192 7.70 12.99 -8.45
C LEU A 192 8.30 12.82 -7.06
N TYR A 193 7.83 13.62 -6.13
CA TYR A 193 8.23 13.59 -4.73
C TYR A 193 7.23 12.82 -3.87
N GLY A 194 7.70 12.20 -2.80
CA GLY A 194 6.85 11.52 -1.82
C GLY A 194 7.63 11.03 -0.61
N ASN A 195 6.93 10.34 0.28
CA ASN A 195 7.50 9.73 1.48
C ASN A 195 7.68 8.23 1.27
N PRO A 196 8.87 7.73 0.87
CA PRO A 196 9.10 6.29 0.78
C PRO A 196 8.79 5.60 2.10
N THR A 197 7.95 4.57 2.04
CA THR A 197 7.40 3.90 3.23
C THR A 197 7.84 2.45 3.24
N HIS A 198 8.68 2.06 4.21
CA HIS A 198 9.06 0.67 4.35
C HIS A 198 7.84 -0.15 4.80
N VAL A 199 7.58 -1.27 4.13
CA VAL A 199 6.38 -2.07 4.34
C VAL A 199 6.25 -2.60 5.78
N GLU A 200 7.36 -2.89 6.44
CA GLU A 200 7.38 -3.35 7.82
C GLU A 200 6.90 -2.25 8.78
N ASP A 201 7.30 -1.00 8.57
CA ASP A 201 6.87 0.15 9.38
C ASP A 201 5.36 0.39 9.21
N LEU A 202 4.89 0.39 7.97
CA LEU A 202 3.47 0.55 7.64
C LEU A 202 2.61 -0.48 8.37
N VAL A 203 2.99 -1.76 8.28
CA VAL A 203 2.21 -2.87 8.85
C VAL A 203 2.29 -2.88 10.37
N LYS A 204 3.47 -2.62 10.96
CA LYS A 204 3.62 -2.52 12.42
C LYS A 204 2.81 -1.35 12.99
N ALA A 205 2.88 -0.18 12.35
CA ALA A 205 2.11 0.99 12.78
C ALA A 205 0.60 0.75 12.68
N ALA A 206 0.13 0.17 11.56
CA ALA A 206 -1.28 -0.16 11.39
C ALA A 206 -1.77 -1.17 12.44
N LEU A 207 -0.97 -2.22 12.72
CA LEU A 207 -1.31 -3.20 13.73
C LEU A 207 -1.30 -2.61 15.14
N GLU A 208 -0.33 -1.74 15.45
CA GLU A 208 -0.25 -1.07 16.75
C GLU A 208 -1.48 -0.16 17.01
N LEU A 209 -1.93 0.59 15.98
CA LEU A 209 -3.16 1.38 16.08
C LEU A 209 -4.39 0.49 16.29
N LEU A 210 -4.48 -0.63 15.57
CA LEU A 210 -5.56 -1.59 15.71
C LEU A 210 -5.59 -2.21 17.11
N ASP A 211 -4.45 -2.70 17.60
CA ASP A 211 -4.31 -3.30 18.93
C ASP A 211 -4.70 -2.32 20.05
N LYS A 212 -4.37 -1.03 19.87
CA LYS A 212 -4.71 0.05 20.82
C LYS A 212 -6.11 0.64 20.61
N LYS A 213 -6.89 0.14 19.64
CA LYS A 213 -8.23 0.65 19.29
C LYS A 213 -8.23 2.13 18.87
N HIS A 214 -7.15 2.60 18.27
CA HIS A 214 -7.06 3.93 17.68
C HIS A 214 -7.68 3.91 16.28
N TYR A 215 -9.01 3.98 16.24
CA TYR A 215 -9.76 4.01 14.98
C TYR A 215 -9.71 5.39 14.31
N GLY A 216 -9.91 5.41 13.01
CA GLY A 216 -9.96 6.64 12.22
C GLY A 216 -9.03 6.63 11.01
N LEU A 217 -8.79 7.83 10.48
CA LEU A 217 -7.91 8.06 9.33
C LEU A 217 -6.56 8.60 9.80
N TYR A 218 -5.49 8.00 9.28
CA TYR A 218 -4.10 8.34 9.59
C TYR A 218 -3.23 8.36 8.34
N HIS A 219 -2.25 9.25 8.32
CA HIS A 219 -1.12 9.17 7.41
C HIS A 219 -0.05 8.24 8.00
N ILE A 220 0.25 7.14 7.33
CA ILE A 220 1.28 6.18 7.75
C ILE A 220 2.30 6.06 6.63
N VAL A 221 3.33 6.88 6.70
CA VAL A 221 4.40 6.96 5.69
C VAL A 221 5.77 7.10 6.37
N GLY A 222 6.84 6.83 5.63
CA GLY A 222 8.20 7.10 6.10
C GLY A 222 8.41 8.59 6.40
N SER A 223 9.28 8.89 7.35
CA SER A 223 9.52 10.28 7.80
C SER A 223 10.35 11.11 6.82
N GLY A 224 10.97 10.49 5.82
CA GLY A 224 11.74 11.18 4.79
C GLY A 224 10.87 11.64 3.61
N TYR A 225 11.32 12.67 2.89
CA TYR A 225 10.70 13.21 1.69
C TYR A 225 11.74 13.37 0.60
N ILE A 226 11.54 12.74 -0.57
CA ILE A 226 12.53 12.66 -1.64
C ILE A 226 11.83 12.45 -2.99
N ASP A 227 12.45 12.90 -4.08
CA ASP A 227 12.02 12.52 -5.42
C ASP A 227 12.51 11.11 -5.82
N ARG A 228 11.91 10.56 -6.86
CA ARG A 228 12.20 9.18 -7.28
C ARG A 228 13.59 9.00 -7.89
N TYR A 229 14.17 10.05 -8.50
CA TYR A 229 15.50 9.97 -9.10
C TYR A 229 16.58 9.86 -8.02
N ASP A 230 16.57 10.77 -7.04
CA ASP A 230 17.50 10.73 -5.92
C ASP A 230 17.32 9.46 -5.07
N TRP A 231 16.09 9.02 -4.88
CA TRP A 231 15.81 7.75 -4.20
C TRP A 231 16.41 6.56 -4.95
N ALA A 232 16.27 6.50 -6.29
CA ALA A 232 16.89 5.47 -7.13
C ALA A 232 18.42 5.50 -7.02
N LEU A 233 19.05 6.67 -7.06
CA LEU A 233 20.50 6.83 -6.92
C LEU A 233 21.01 6.35 -5.56
N LYS A 234 20.31 6.70 -4.46
CA LYS A 234 20.65 6.22 -3.10
C LYS A 234 20.59 4.69 -3.03
N PHE A 235 19.53 4.09 -3.55
CA PHE A 235 19.40 2.63 -3.58
C PHE A 235 20.51 1.98 -4.42
N CYS A 236 20.76 2.47 -5.63
CA CYS A 236 21.82 1.94 -6.51
C CYS A 236 23.19 1.96 -5.84
N ARG A 237 23.52 3.05 -5.14
CA ARG A 237 24.78 3.17 -4.38
C ARG A 237 24.90 2.07 -3.31
N LEU A 238 23.84 1.83 -2.55
CA LEU A 238 23.84 0.81 -1.49
C LEU A 238 23.87 -0.62 -2.06
N ALA A 239 23.18 -0.84 -3.17
CA ALA A 239 23.07 -2.16 -3.80
C ALA A 239 24.24 -2.48 -4.75
N GLY A 240 25.24 -1.59 -4.92
CA GLY A 240 26.36 -1.78 -5.82
C GLY A 240 25.95 -1.85 -7.31
N LEU A 241 24.92 -1.11 -7.70
CA LEU A 241 24.40 -1.08 -9.06
C LEU A 241 24.98 0.10 -9.85
N ASP A 242 25.03 -0.03 -11.18
CA ASP A 242 25.55 1.01 -12.07
C ASP A 242 24.62 2.21 -12.16
N GLN A 243 24.97 3.31 -11.47
CA GLN A 243 24.20 4.55 -11.44
C GLN A 243 24.13 5.26 -12.80
N SER A 244 25.11 5.01 -13.70
CA SER A 244 25.14 5.65 -15.03
C SER A 244 23.96 5.23 -15.92
N LYS A 245 23.28 4.15 -15.56
CA LYS A 245 22.08 3.64 -16.25
C LYS A 245 20.78 4.26 -15.76
N ILE A 246 20.82 5.09 -14.71
CA ILE A 246 19.66 5.84 -14.24
C ILE A 246 19.53 7.11 -15.09
N ILE A 247 18.45 7.19 -15.82
CA ILE A 247 18.16 8.35 -16.68
C ILE A 247 17.16 9.26 -15.95
N GLU A 248 17.61 10.49 -15.67
CA GLU A 248 16.80 11.51 -15.04
C GLU A 248 15.75 12.07 -16.00
N ASN A 249 14.47 11.98 -15.64
CA ASN A 249 13.39 12.67 -16.34
C ASN A 249 12.99 13.90 -15.51
N LYS A 250 13.36 15.10 -15.97
CA LYS A 250 13.09 16.38 -15.28
C LYS A 250 11.66 16.85 -15.43
N GLU A 251 11.01 16.48 -16.53
CA GLU A 251 9.67 16.92 -16.87
C GLU A 251 8.75 15.73 -17.13
N PRO A 252 7.46 15.85 -16.77
CA PRO A 252 6.50 14.81 -17.07
C PRO A 252 6.25 14.69 -18.58
N PRO A 253 6.03 13.48 -19.12
CA PRO A 253 5.58 13.28 -20.48
C PRO A 253 4.26 14.02 -20.75
N LYS A 254 4.07 14.56 -21.96
CA LYS A 254 2.90 15.36 -22.33
C LYS A 254 1.54 14.66 -22.11
N ASN A 255 1.50 13.34 -22.23
CA ASN A 255 0.27 12.54 -22.13
C ASN A 255 0.24 11.64 -20.88
N ILE A 256 0.94 12.04 -19.81
CA ILE A 256 0.87 11.28 -18.55
C ILE A 256 -0.48 11.47 -17.89
N VAL A 257 -1.02 10.42 -17.31
CA VAL A 257 -2.18 10.52 -16.42
C VAL A 257 -1.84 11.51 -15.29
N PRO A 258 -2.66 12.54 -15.04
CA PRO A 258 -2.40 13.51 -13.99
C PRO A 258 -2.18 12.84 -12.63
N ARG A 259 -1.20 13.35 -11.88
CA ARG A 259 -0.88 12.83 -10.54
C ARG A 259 -0.27 13.91 -9.67
N PRO A 260 -0.41 13.83 -8.34
CA PRO A 260 0.24 14.78 -7.44
C PRO A 260 1.76 14.64 -7.56
N PHE A 261 2.45 15.71 -7.97
CA PHE A 261 3.91 15.69 -8.09
C PHE A 261 4.59 15.86 -6.73
N LEU A 262 3.96 16.56 -5.82
CA LEU A 262 4.48 16.86 -4.49
C LEU A 262 3.59 16.19 -3.42
N SER A 263 3.84 14.92 -3.18
CA SER A 263 3.09 14.12 -2.21
C SER A 263 3.83 14.01 -0.89
N ASN A 264 3.72 15.03 -0.03
CA ASN A 264 4.26 14.99 1.33
C ASN A 264 3.12 14.86 2.34
N LEU A 265 3.08 13.76 3.08
CA LEU A 265 2.07 13.50 4.10
C LEU A 265 2.63 13.78 5.50
N ASN A 266 1.96 14.65 6.26
CA ASN A 266 2.30 14.92 7.66
C ASN A 266 1.94 13.71 8.53
N ILE A 267 2.85 13.29 9.39
CA ILE A 267 2.71 12.13 10.28
C ILE A 267 2.64 12.46 11.76
N ASP A 268 2.45 13.74 12.12
CA ASP A 268 2.44 14.17 13.52
C ASP A 268 1.29 13.56 14.31
N LYS A 269 0.15 13.31 13.67
CA LYS A 269 -1.01 12.67 14.30
C LYS A 269 -0.67 11.24 14.71
N VAL A 270 -0.18 10.42 13.80
CA VAL A 270 0.12 9.01 14.06
C VAL A 270 1.30 8.86 15.02
N LYS A 271 2.35 9.68 14.92
CA LYS A 271 3.52 9.64 15.82
C LYS A 271 3.18 9.82 17.30
N LYS A 272 2.09 10.51 17.63
CA LYS A 272 1.64 10.68 19.02
C LYS A 272 1.00 9.42 19.63
N LEU A 273 0.60 8.47 18.78
CA LEU A 273 -0.19 7.29 19.17
C LEU A 273 0.61 5.99 19.14
N ILE A 274 1.64 5.91 18.28
CA ILE A 274 2.44 4.71 18.06
C ILE A 274 3.83 4.83 18.66
N GLN A 275 4.39 3.68 19.02
CA GLN A 275 5.81 3.52 19.36
C GLN A 275 6.63 3.03 18.16
N THR A 276 5.96 2.44 17.18
CA THR A 276 6.58 2.02 15.93
C THR A 276 7.28 3.19 15.27
N LYS A 277 8.57 3.04 15.00
CA LYS A 277 9.34 4.04 14.25
C LYS A 277 8.93 4.01 12.79
N LEU A 278 8.65 5.17 12.24
CA LEU A 278 8.51 5.40 10.80
C LEU A 278 9.87 5.90 10.28
N HIS A 279 10.65 4.99 9.72
CA HIS A 279 12.02 5.26 9.31
C HIS A 279 12.10 6.29 8.18
N ASP A 280 13.22 7.00 8.11
CA ASP A 280 13.53 7.88 7.00
C ASP A 280 14.01 7.09 5.75
N VAL A 281 14.37 7.83 4.69
CA VAL A 281 14.78 7.21 3.42
C VAL A 281 16.02 6.33 3.59
N ASP A 282 17.04 6.82 4.29
CA ASP A 282 18.31 6.11 4.41
C ASP A 282 18.18 4.88 5.33
N GLU A 283 17.49 5.02 6.44
CA GLU A 283 17.18 3.91 7.34
C GLU A 283 16.32 2.83 6.67
N GLY A 284 15.27 3.25 5.94
CA GLY A 284 14.40 2.32 5.19
C GLY A 284 15.16 1.57 4.09
N LEU A 285 16.09 2.23 3.40
CA LEU A 285 16.96 1.56 2.43
C LEU A 285 17.92 0.56 3.10
N GLN A 286 18.42 0.84 4.29
CA GLN A 286 19.22 -0.11 5.08
C GLN A 286 18.42 -1.37 5.44
N MET A 287 17.15 -1.20 5.84
CA MET A 287 16.25 -2.32 6.10
C MET A 287 16.05 -3.17 4.84
N LEU A 288 15.81 -2.53 3.70
CA LEU A 288 15.69 -3.22 2.41
C LEU A 288 16.94 -4.03 2.07
N MET A 289 18.13 -3.45 2.25
CA MET A 289 19.39 -4.16 1.99
C MET A 289 19.56 -5.40 2.89
N ALA A 290 19.15 -5.31 4.15
CA ALA A 290 19.17 -6.46 5.06
C ALA A 290 18.19 -7.56 4.63
N GLU A 291 17.02 -7.21 4.10
CA GLU A 291 16.05 -8.16 3.53
C GLU A 291 16.60 -8.85 2.28
N MET A 292 17.21 -8.09 1.36
CA MET A 292 17.85 -8.64 0.15
C MET A 292 18.94 -9.66 0.49
N GLN A 293 19.79 -9.39 1.48
CA GLN A 293 20.84 -10.32 1.91
C GLN A 293 20.29 -11.62 2.49
N LYS A 294 19.16 -11.57 3.20
CA LYS A 294 18.49 -12.77 3.75
C LYS A 294 17.86 -13.65 2.66
N SER A 295 17.43 -13.05 1.55
CA SER A 295 16.80 -13.79 0.43
C SER A 295 17.80 -14.56 -0.43
N VAL A 296 19.09 -14.26 -0.33
CA VAL A 296 20.17 -14.92 -1.10
C VAL A 296 20.76 -16.12 -0.36
N ARG A 297 20.44 -16.25 0.92
CA ARG A 297 20.83 -17.41 1.78
C ARG A 297 19.73 -18.47 1.79
#